data_56d06bc877c15aeae658612082fb9d74
#
_entry.id   56d06bc877c15aeae658612082fb9d74
#
_cell.length_a   1.000
_cell.length_b   1.000
_cell.length_c   1.000
_cell.angle_alpha   90.00
_cell.angle_beta   90.00
_cell.angle_gamma   90.00
#
_symmetry.space_group_name_H-M   'P 1'
#
loop_
_entity.id
_entity.type
_entity.pdbx_description
1 polymer ?
#
loop_
_entity_poly.entity_id
_entity_poly.type
_entity_poly.pdbx_seq_one_letter_code
_entity_poly.pdbx_strand_id
1 'polypeptide(L)'
;MEGRKPFEDEFYDITKDIYTHDEFMKLKLHQHHNSSIYDHVMDVSYFSYRACKFLKLDYQSAARGALLHDFFLYDWRNHDVPDLPAEKFHGIEHPKIAIANAKKHFILNDIEEDIIRKHMWPLTLVPPKHKESFIVSFADKYLASKEFFDKFKQNNVRRQIKKTPKAHKPHKKHNDPHTQHDREPRV
;
A
#
# COMPACT_ATOMS: atom_id res chain seq x y z
N MET A 1 5.31 -17.01 12.96
CA MET A 1 4.27 -16.47 12.04
C MET A 1 4.09 -14.97 12.26
N GLU A 2 5.19 -14.23 12.25
CA GLU A 2 5.19 -12.78 12.38
C GLU A 2 4.82 -12.14 11.03
N GLY A 3 3.80 -11.28 11.03
CA GLY A 3 3.43 -10.43 9.89
C GLY A 3 2.19 -10.85 9.07
N ARG A 4 1.43 -11.88 9.47
CA ARG A 4 0.16 -12.22 8.82
C ARG A 4 -0.91 -11.21 9.24
N LYS A 5 -1.61 -10.60 8.25
CA LYS A 5 -2.76 -9.74 8.54
C LYS A 5 -3.89 -10.56 9.18
N PRO A 6 -4.75 -9.97 10.03
CA PRO A 6 -5.83 -10.68 10.72
C PRO A 6 -7.03 -10.91 9.78
N PHE A 7 -6.80 -11.63 8.70
CA PHE A 7 -7.84 -12.02 7.75
C PHE A 7 -8.44 -13.38 8.13
N GLU A 8 -9.63 -13.69 7.58
CA GLU A 8 -10.29 -14.98 7.81
C GLU A 8 -9.46 -16.14 7.25
N ASP A 9 -9.47 -17.30 7.94
CA ASP A 9 -8.70 -18.47 7.49
C ASP A 9 -9.16 -18.96 6.12
N GLU A 10 -10.47 -18.94 5.83
CA GLU A 10 -11.01 -19.27 4.51
C GLU A 10 -10.39 -18.41 3.39
N PHE A 11 -10.21 -17.12 3.62
CA PHE A 11 -9.54 -16.24 2.66
C PHE A 11 -8.11 -16.71 2.35
N TYR A 12 -7.39 -17.10 3.40
CA TYR A 12 -6.02 -17.60 3.24
C TYR A 12 -5.98 -18.95 2.53
N ASP A 13 -6.96 -19.83 2.78
CA ASP A 13 -7.03 -21.13 2.09
C ASP A 13 -7.30 -20.96 0.60
N ILE A 14 -8.23 -20.06 0.22
CA ILE A 14 -8.57 -19.75 -1.19
C ILE A 14 -7.38 -19.15 -1.95
N THR A 15 -6.55 -18.36 -1.29
CA THR A 15 -5.49 -17.58 -1.92
C THR A 15 -4.09 -18.15 -1.70
N LYS A 16 -3.98 -19.31 -1.03
CA LYS A 16 -2.72 -19.89 -0.55
C LYS A 16 -1.68 -20.07 -1.65
N ASP A 17 -2.07 -20.62 -2.77
CA ASP A 17 -1.19 -20.85 -3.92
C ASP A 17 -0.59 -19.56 -4.50
N ILE A 18 -1.30 -18.42 -4.35
CA ILE A 18 -0.84 -17.12 -4.83
C ILE A 18 0.06 -16.44 -3.79
N TYR A 19 -0.46 -16.20 -2.55
CA TYR A 19 0.30 -15.39 -1.59
C TYR A 19 1.55 -16.08 -1.04
N THR A 20 1.70 -17.39 -1.20
CA THR A 20 2.94 -18.13 -0.85
C THR A 20 3.89 -18.34 -2.02
N HIS A 21 3.52 -17.93 -3.23
CA HIS A 21 4.34 -18.12 -4.43
C HIS A 21 5.52 -17.15 -4.43
N ASP A 22 6.73 -17.65 -4.72
CA ASP A 22 7.98 -16.87 -4.64
C ASP A 22 7.94 -15.61 -5.51
N GLU A 23 7.42 -15.71 -6.75
CA GLU A 23 7.31 -14.54 -7.64
C GLU A 23 6.32 -13.52 -7.10
N PHE A 24 5.20 -13.95 -6.52
CA PHE A 24 4.23 -13.05 -5.90
C PHE A 24 4.82 -12.35 -4.66
N MET A 25 5.61 -13.04 -3.87
CA MET A 25 6.28 -12.49 -2.69
C MET A 25 7.26 -11.36 -3.02
N LYS A 26 7.77 -11.29 -4.26
CA LYS A 26 8.62 -10.17 -4.72
C LYS A 26 7.90 -8.82 -4.71
N LEU A 27 6.56 -8.80 -4.74
CA LEU A 27 5.77 -7.56 -4.60
C LEU A 27 6.07 -6.80 -3.30
N LYS A 28 6.59 -7.47 -2.26
CA LYS A 28 7.04 -6.82 -1.02
C LYS A 28 8.22 -5.88 -1.21
N LEU A 29 9.00 -6.09 -2.27
CA LEU A 29 10.18 -5.27 -2.58
C LEU A 29 9.80 -3.99 -3.34
N HIS A 30 8.59 -3.93 -3.90
CA HIS A 30 8.13 -2.81 -4.71
C HIS A 30 7.13 -1.94 -3.94
N GLN A 31 7.35 -0.63 -4.00
CA GLN A 31 6.53 0.36 -3.29
C GLN A 31 5.31 0.77 -4.11
N HIS A 32 4.14 0.78 -3.46
CA HIS A 32 2.91 1.37 -3.97
C HIS A 32 2.43 2.45 -3.00
N HIS A 33 2.39 3.71 -3.43
CA HIS A 33 2.02 4.86 -2.58
C HIS A 33 2.75 4.89 -1.22
N ASN A 34 2.19 4.27 -0.16
CA ASN A 34 2.72 4.28 1.22
C ASN A 34 3.03 2.91 1.77
N SER A 35 2.55 1.86 1.10
CA SER A 35 2.70 0.46 1.44
C SER A 35 3.49 -0.25 0.34
N SER A 36 3.83 -1.52 0.53
CA SER A 36 4.29 -2.35 -0.57
C SER A 36 3.11 -2.66 -1.52
N ILE A 37 3.41 -2.99 -2.79
CA ILE A 37 2.37 -3.51 -3.70
C ILE A 37 1.70 -4.73 -3.07
N TYR A 38 2.47 -5.58 -2.42
CA TYR A 38 1.97 -6.75 -1.69
C TYR A 38 0.89 -6.38 -0.67
N ASP A 39 1.13 -5.38 0.18
CA ASP A 39 0.16 -4.97 1.20
C ASP A 39 -1.12 -4.41 0.57
N HIS A 40 -0.98 -3.62 -0.47
CA HIS A 40 -2.11 -3.06 -1.22
C HIS A 40 -2.98 -4.16 -1.83
N VAL A 41 -2.40 -5.09 -2.61
CA VAL A 41 -3.18 -6.16 -3.24
C VAL A 41 -3.81 -7.10 -2.23
N MET A 42 -3.18 -7.34 -1.07
CA MET A 42 -3.77 -8.12 0.02
C MET A 42 -5.01 -7.42 0.59
N ASP A 43 -4.96 -6.11 0.81
CA ASP A 43 -6.09 -5.35 1.35
C ASP A 43 -7.23 -5.23 0.34
N VAL A 44 -6.94 -4.97 -0.95
CA VAL A 44 -7.93 -4.97 -2.03
C VAL A 44 -8.59 -6.34 -2.18
N SER A 45 -7.80 -7.39 -2.13
CA SER A 45 -8.28 -8.77 -2.25
C SER A 45 -9.22 -9.14 -1.10
N TYR A 46 -8.83 -8.87 0.15
CA TYR A 46 -9.66 -9.17 1.30
C TYR A 46 -10.96 -8.35 1.33
N PHE A 47 -10.88 -7.07 0.98
CA PHE A 47 -12.08 -6.23 0.86
C PHE A 47 -13.04 -6.80 -0.19
N SER A 48 -12.52 -7.16 -1.37
CA SER A 48 -13.31 -7.71 -2.46
C SER A 48 -13.92 -9.06 -2.12
N TYR A 49 -13.15 -9.95 -1.46
CA TYR A 49 -13.63 -11.21 -0.89
C TYR A 49 -14.86 -10.99 0.01
N ARG A 50 -14.74 -10.09 1.00
CA ARG A 50 -15.82 -9.78 1.93
C ARG A 50 -17.06 -9.22 1.24
N ALA A 51 -16.87 -8.28 0.32
CA ALA A 51 -17.96 -7.64 -0.43
C ALA A 51 -18.68 -8.66 -1.33
N CYS A 52 -17.94 -9.45 -2.09
CA CYS A 52 -18.52 -10.48 -2.97
C CYS A 52 -19.22 -11.58 -2.16
N LYS A 53 -18.65 -12.01 -1.03
CA LYS A 53 -19.27 -13.01 -0.14
C LYS A 53 -20.59 -12.50 0.41
N PHE A 54 -20.65 -11.25 0.86
CA PHE A 54 -21.89 -10.62 1.33
C PHE A 54 -22.95 -10.52 0.23
N LEU A 55 -22.53 -10.21 -1.00
CA LEU A 55 -23.42 -10.07 -2.17
C LEU A 55 -23.75 -11.40 -2.84
N LYS A 56 -23.27 -12.53 -2.31
CA LYS A 56 -23.45 -13.89 -2.86
C LYS A 56 -22.96 -14.03 -4.31
N LEU A 57 -21.85 -13.37 -4.62
CA LEU A 57 -21.12 -13.46 -5.88
C LEU A 57 -19.95 -14.46 -5.74
N ASP A 58 -19.19 -14.68 -6.83
CA ASP A 58 -18.01 -15.53 -6.79
C ASP A 58 -16.85 -14.81 -6.04
N TYR A 59 -16.89 -14.93 -4.71
CA TYR A 59 -15.90 -14.33 -3.82
C TYR A 59 -14.53 -15.01 -3.91
N GLN A 60 -14.46 -16.25 -4.39
CA GLN A 60 -13.18 -16.94 -4.56
C GLN A 60 -12.42 -16.35 -5.75
N SER A 61 -13.07 -16.24 -6.90
CA SER A 61 -12.50 -15.59 -8.08
C SER A 61 -12.20 -14.11 -7.82
N ALA A 62 -13.06 -13.40 -7.05
CA ALA A 62 -12.81 -12.02 -6.67
C ALA A 62 -11.54 -11.88 -5.83
N ALA A 63 -11.33 -12.74 -4.82
CA ALA A 63 -10.14 -12.74 -3.99
C ALA A 63 -8.87 -12.99 -4.80
N ARG A 64 -8.86 -14.04 -5.62
CA ARG A 64 -7.71 -14.46 -6.42
C ARG A 64 -7.36 -13.43 -7.50
N GLY A 65 -8.35 -12.98 -8.27
CA GLY A 65 -8.15 -11.96 -9.30
C GLY A 65 -7.67 -10.63 -8.71
N ALA A 66 -8.19 -10.25 -7.53
CA ALA A 66 -7.76 -9.05 -6.83
C ALA A 66 -6.32 -9.14 -6.29
N LEU A 67 -5.82 -10.31 -5.88
CA LEU A 67 -4.39 -10.47 -5.55
C LEU A 67 -3.49 -10.20 -6.76
N LEU A 68 -3.94 -10.56 -7.93
CA LEU A 68 -3.15 -10.55 -9.15
C LEU A 68 -3.35 -9.29 -10.01
N HIS A 69 -4.25 -8.36 -9.61
CA HIS A 69 -4.57 -7.21 -10.46
C HIS A 69 -3.36 -6.30 -10.73
N ASP A 70 -2.46 -6.16 -9.76
CA ASP A 70 -1.22 -5.38 -9.82
C ASP A 70 0.04 -6.26 -9.76
N PHE A 71 -0.02 -7.46 -10.35
CA PHE A 71 1.12 -8.38 -10.39
C PHE A 71 2.16 -7.96 -11.44
N PHE A 72 2.80 -6.81 -11.18
CA PHE A 72 3.94 -6.32 -11.95
C PHE A 72 5.17 -6.16 -11.03
N LEU A 73 6.36 -6.50 -11.54
CA LEU A 73 7.60 -6.63 -10.76
C LEU A 73 8.62 -5.55 -11.17
N TYR A 74 8.19 -4.30 -11.21
CA TYR A 74 9.06 -3.16 -11.48
C TYR A 74 8.59 -1.92 -10.70
N ASP A 75 9.52 -0.99 -10.43
CA ASP A 75 9.17 0.32 -9.90
C ASP A 75 8.86 1.26 -11.08
N TRP A 76 7.57 1.53 -11.30
CA TRP A 76 7.09 2.40 -12.38
C TRP A 76 7.55 3.86 -12.26
N ARG A 77 8.10 4.24 -11.10
CA ARG A 77 8.68 5.56 -10.86
C ARG A 77 10.15 5.63 -11.26
N ASN A 78 10.78 4.49 -11.52
CA ASN A 78 12.16 4.43 -11.94
C ASN A 78 12.25 4.53 -13.47
N HIS A 79 12.52 5.73 -13.98
CA HIS A 79 12.63 6.02 -15.42
C HIS A 79 13.89 5.45 -16.08
N ASP A 80 14.81 4.88 -15.30
CA ASP A 80 16.09 4.36 -15.80
C ASP A 80 15.98 2.90 -16.31
N VAL A 81 14.81 2.28 -16.22
CA VAL A 81 14.60 0.91 -16.72
C VAL A 81 14.19 0.97 -18.20
N PRO A 82 15.00 0.42 -19.12
CA PRO A 82 14.64 0.33 -20.54
C PRO A 82 13.32 -0.41 -20.73
N ASP A 83 12.53 -0.01 -21.72
CA ASP A 83 11.27 -0.64 -22.13
C ASP A 83 10.10 -0.54 -21.13
N LEU A 84 10.23 0.26 -20.06
CA LEU A 84 9.07 0.59 -19.24
C LEU A 84 8.15 1.60 -19.94
N PRO A 85 6.83 1.42 -19.80
CA PRO A 85 5.88 2.44 -20.24
C PRO A 85 6.21 3.78 -19.59
N ALA A 86 6.18 4.87 -20.36
CA ALA A 86 6.27 6.20 -19.78
C ALA A 86 5.20 6.38 -18.68
N GLU A 87 5.51 7.16 -17.65
CA GLU A 87 4.62 7.39 -16.48
C GLU A 87 3.16 7.66 -16.88
N LYS A 88 2.95 8.40 -17.98
CA LYS A 88 1.63 8.71 -18.53
C LYS A 88 0.83 7.48 -19.00
N PHE A 89 1.50 6.38 -19.35
CA PHE A 89 0.88 5.16 -19.87
C PHE A 89 0.85 4.03 -18.84
N HIS A 90 1.52 4.18 -17.70
CA HIS A 90 1.55 3.13 -16.67
C HIS A 90 0.14 2.67 -16.30
N GLY A 91 -0.77 3.60 -16.01
CA GLY A 91 -2.16 3.28 -15.63
C GLY A 91 -2.95 2.50 -16.70
N ILE A 92 -2.52 2.53 -17.98
CA ILE A 92 -3.18 1.80 -19.07
C ILE A 92 -2.45 0.49 -19.39
N GLU A 93 -1.13 0.48 -19.26
CA GLU A 93 -0.28 -0.66 -19.67
C GLU A 93 -0.08 -1.69 -18.56
N HIS A 94 -0.04 -1.30 -17.28
CA HIS A 94 0.24 -2.26 -16.19
C HIS A 94 -0.76 -3.43 -16.12
N PRO A 95 -2.08 -3.29 -16.45
CA PRO A 95 -2.97 -4.44 -16.47
C PRO A 95 -2.57 -5.51 -17.49
N LYS A 96 -1.97 -5.10 -18.62
CA LYS A 96 -1.45 -6.03 -19.64
C LYS A 96 -0.23 -6.80 -19.12
N ILE A 97 0.64 -6.10 -18.39
CA ILE A 97 1.82 -6.71 -17.77
C ILE A 97 1.39 -7.66 -16.64
N ALA A 98 0.47 -7.21 -15.78
CA ALA A 98 -0.06 -8.02 -14.68
C ALA A 98 -0.69 -9.32 -15.18
N ILE A 99 -1.56 -9.28 -16.20
CA ILE A 99 -2.17 -10.49 -16.76
C ILE A 99 -1.14 -11.40 -17.44
N ALA A 100 -0.13 -10.85 -18.12
CA ALA A 100 0.92 -11.64 -18.74
C ALA A 100 1.77 -12.36 -17.69
N ASN A 101 2.10 -11.69 -16.58
CA ASN A 101 2.81 -12.29 -15.46
C ASN A 101 1.95 -13.34 -14.74
N ALA A 102 0.68 -13.03 -14.45
CA ALA A 102 -0.22 -13.96 -13.78
C ALA A 102 -0.36 -15.28 -14.56
N LYS A 103 -0.54 -15.22 -15.88
CA LYS A 103 -0.64 -16.41 -16.75
C LYS A 103 0.62 -17.26 -16.84
N LYS A 104 1.80 -16.74 -16.49
CA LYS A 104 3.04 -17.54 -16.43
C LYS A 104 3.07 -18.46 -15.24
N HIS A 105 2.42 -18.09 -14.14
CA HIS A 105 2.56 -18.74 -12.85
C HIS A 105 1.27 -19.37 -12.33
N PHE A 106 0.10 -18.92 -12.81
CA PHE A 106 -1.21 -19.32 -12.29
C PHE A 106 -2.18 -19.67 -13.41
N ILE A 107 -3.06 -20.65 -13.13
CA ILE A 107 -4.21 -20.94 -13.98
C ILE A 107 -5.32 -19.98 -13.55
N LEU A 108 -5.82 -19.20 -14.49
CA LEU A 108 -6.85 -18.19 -14.27
C LEU A 108 -8.15 -18.58 -14.93
N ASN A 109 -9.28 -18.29 -14.28
CA ASN A 109 -10.60 -18.37 -14.89
C ASN A 109 -10.99 -17.03 -15.54
N ASP A 110 -12.14 -17.01 -16.23
CA ASP A 110 -12.63 -15.85 -16.99
C ASP A 110 -12.87 -14.61 -16.09
N ILE A 111 -13.34 -14.82 -14.86
CA ILE A 111 -13.60 -13.74 -13.89
C ILE A 111 -12.27 -13.14 -13.41
N GLU A 112 -11.31 -13.98 -13.05
CA GLU A 112 -9.97 -13.54 -12.63
C GLU A 112 -9.26 -12.77 -13.74
N GLU A 113 -9.35 -13.24 -14.99
CA GLU A 113 -8.79 -12.52 -16.14
C GLU A 113 -9.47 -11.17 -16.37
N ASP A 114 -10.79 -11.10 -16.28
CA ASP A 114 -11.53 -9.85 -16.44
C ASP A 114 -11.18 -8.85 -15.36
N ILE A 115 -11.05 -9.31 -14.10
CA ILE A 115 -10.59 -8.48 -12.97
C ILE A 115 -9.24 -7.85 -13.31
N ILE A 116 -8.23 -8.67 -13.62
CA ILE A 116 -6.87 -8.20 -13.86
C ILE A 116 -6.83 -7.22 -15.04
N ARG A 117 -7.53 -7.52 -16.14
CA ARG A 117 -7.53 -6.68 -17.35
C ARG A 117 -8.30 -5.37 -17.19
N LYS A 118 -9.31 -5.33 -16.31
CA LYS A 118 -10.30 -4.24 -16.27
C LYS A 118 -10.31 -3.44 -14.97
N HIS A 119 -9.44 -3.76 -14.01
CA HIS A 119 -9.45 -3.07 -12.72
C HIS A 119 -9.24 -1.55 -12.86
N MET A 120 -8.59 -1.08 -13.92
CA MET A 120 -8.38 0.35 -14.16
C MET A 120 -9.61 1.09 -14.72
N TRP A 121 -10.73 0.40 -14.96
CA TRP A 121 -11.96 1.12 -15.32
C TRP A 121 -12.40 2.09 -14.20
N PRO A 122 -12.88 3.32 -14.50
CA PRO A 122 -13.21 3.90 -15.81
C PRO A 122 -12.05 4.63 -16.53
N LEU A 123 -10.83 4.59 -16.02
CA LEU A 123 -9.68 5.18 -16.71
C LEU A 123 -9.45 4.52 -18.09
N THR A 124 -9.66 3.22 -18.18
CA THR A 124 -9.76 2.48 -19.43
C THR A 124 -11.20 2.46 -19.92
N LEU A 125 -11.42 2.63 -21.25
CA LEU A 125 -12.76 2.79 -21.82
C LEU A 125 -13.60 1.51 -21.80
N VAL A 126 -12.96 0.34 -21.76
CA VAL A 126 -13.67 -0.95 -21.84
C VAL A 126 -14.10 -1.39 -20.44
N PRO A 127 -15.42 -1.44 -20.15
CA PRO A 127 -15.91 -1.78 -18.82
C PRO A 127 -15.68 -3.26 -18.47
N PRO A 128 -15.67 -3.61 -17.17
CA PRO A 128 -15.72 -4.98 -16.71
C PRO A 128 -16.93 -5.73 -17.25
N LYS A 129 -16.80 -7.06 -17.41
CA LYS A 129 -17.90 -7.96 -17.80
C LYS A 129 -18.62 -8.55 -16.59
N HIS A 130 -17.87 -8.83 -15.52
CA HIS A 130 -18.36 -9.51 -14.33
C HIS A 130 -18.59 -8.53 -13.18
N LYS A 131 -19.59 -8.81 -12.34
CA LYS A 131 -19.91 -7.98 -11.17
C LYS A 131 -18.75 -7.91 -10.18
N GLU A 132 -18.04 -9.01 -10.03
CA GLU A 132 -16.84 -9.17 -9.22
C GLU A 132 -15.76 -8.17 -9.68
N SER A 133 -15.57 -8.02 -10.97
CA SER A 133 -14.58 -7.08 -11.54
C SER A 133 -14.92 -5.62 -11.25
N PHE A 134 -16.21 -5.24 -11.22
CA PHE A 134 -16.63 -3.92 -10.78
C PHE A 134 -16.32 -3.69 -9.29
N ILE A 135 -16.56 -4.71 -8.45
CA ILE A 135 -16.29 -4.63 -7.02
C ILE A 135 -14.79 -4.46 -6.77
N VAL A 136 -13.94 -5.24 -7.45
CA VAL A 136 -12.48 -5.13 -7.32
C VAL A 136 -12.01 -3.77 -7.82
N SER A 137 -12.49 -3.30 -8.97
CA SER A 137 -12.13 -1.97 -9.51
C SER A 137 -12.52 -0.84 -8.54
N PHE A 138 -13.66 -0.94 -7.86
CA PHE A 138 -14.07 0.02 -6.84
C PHE A 138 -13.19 -0.10 -5.58
N ALA A 139 -12.95 -1.32 -5.09
CA ALA A 139 -12.15 -1.58 -3.90
C ALA A 139 -10.73 -1.01 -4.04
N ASP A 140 -10.09 -1.26 -5.18
CA ASP A 140 -8.77 -0.74 -5.53
C ASP A 140 -8.73 0.79 -5.40
N LYS A 141 -9.62 1.49 -6.09
CA LYS A 141 -9.67 2.97 -6.07
C LYS A 141 -10.02 3.55 -4.71
N TYR A 142 -10.93 2.88 -3.99
CA TYR A 142 -11.29 3.30 -2.64
C TYR A 142 -10.11 3.20 -1.68
N LEU A 143 -9.39 2.07 -1.68
CA LEU A 143 -8.25 1.85 -0.79
C LEU A 143 -7.05 2.72 -1.18
N ALA A 144 -6.75 2.86 -2.46
CA ALA A 144 -5.71 3.78 -2.94
C ALA A 144 -6.00 5.24 -2.54
N SER A 145 -7.26 5.69 -2.66
CA SER A 145 -7.68 7.03 -2.23
C SER A 145 -7.54 7.21 -0.72
N LYS A 146 -7.94 6.21 0.08
CA LYS A 146 -7.79 6.23 1.54
C LYS A 146 -6.33 6.35 1.94
N GLU A 147 -5.44 5.54 1.36
CA GLU A 147 -3.99 5.61 1.61
C GLU A 147 -3.43 7.00 1.29
N PHE A 148 -3.86 7.60 0.19
CA PHE A 148 -3.46 8.96 -0.18
C PHE A 148 -3.89 10.00 0.86
N PHE A 149 -5.14 9.96 1.32
CA PHE A 149 -5.67 10.89 2.33
C PHE A 149 -4.99 10.72 3.69
N ASP A 150 -4.72 9.48 4.10
CA ASP A 150 -4.02 9.19 5.36
C ASP A 150 -2.58 9.76 5.34
N LYS A 151 -1.89 9.64 4.21
CA LYS A 151 -0.56 10.27 4.01
C LYS A 151 -0.63 11.79 4.09
N PHE A 152 -1.61 12.39 3.43
CA PHE A 152 -1.78 13.84 3.46
C PHE A 152 -2.01 14.35 4.88
N LYS A 153 -2.85 13.65 5.65
CA LYS A 153 -3.11 13.96 7.07
C LYS A 153 -1.84 13.83 7.92
N GLN A 154 -1.10 12.73 7.78
CA GLN A 154 0.15 12.52 8.51
C GLN A 154 1.21 13.58 8.20
N ASN A 155 1.37 13.96 6.94
CA ASN A 155 2.32 14.99 6.52
C ASN A 155 1.95 16.36 7.09
N ASN A 156 0.65 16.69 7.14
CA ASN A 156 0.19 17.94 7.74
C ASN A 156 0.46 17.97 9.26
N VAL A 157 0.20 16.88 9.97
CA VAL A 157 0.51 16.77 11.41
C VAL A 157 2.03 16.92 11.64
N ARG A 158 2.87 16.22 10.87
CA ARG A 158 4.34 16.36 10.96
C ARG A 158 4.82 17.80 10.70
N ARG A 159 4.20 18.50 9.74
CA ARG A 159 4.52 19.92 9.45
C ARG A 159 4.13 20.84 10.61
N GLN A 160 3.01 20.58 11.27
CA GLN A 160 2.59 21.38 12.44
C GLN A 160 3.51 21.16 13.63
N ILE A 161 3.88 19.91 13.94
CA ILE A 161 4.81 19.57 15.02
C ILE A 161 6.18 20.24 14.80
N LYS A 162 6.68 20.30 13.54
CA LYS A 162 7.95 20.97 13.22
C LYS A 162 7.87 22.50 13.35
N LYS A 163 6.68 23.11 13.26
CA LYS A 163 6.46 24.56 13.41
C LYS A 163 6.28 24.98 14.86
N THR A 164 6.01 24.07 15.79
CA THR A 164 5.91 24.39 17.22
C THR A 164 7.33 24.68 17.74
N PRO A 165 7.62 25.91 18.28
CA PRO A 165 8.93 26.22 18.81
C PRO A 165 9.26 25.27 19.95
N LYS A 166 10.48 24.73 19.98
CA LYS A 166 10.97 23.97 21.14
C LYS A 166 10.85 24.86 22.35
N ALA A 167 10.11 24.46 23.38
CA ALA A 167 10.02 25.16 24.64
C ALA A 167 11.43 25.52 25.12
N HIS A 168 11.64 26.80 25.37
CA HIS A 168 12.91 27.36 25.84
C HIS A 168 13.30 26.63 27.14
N LYS A 169 14.41 25.90 27.14
CA LYS A 169 14.96 25.31 28.38
C LYS A 169 15.24 26.44 29.36
N PRO A 170 14.73 26.40 30.59
CA PRO A 170 15.03 27.44 31.54
C PRO A 170 16.55 27.48 31.81
N HIS A 171 17.13 28.68 31.70
CA HIS A 171 18.52 28.91 32.03
C HIS A 171 18.78 28.46 33.47
N LYS A 172 19.64 27.47 33.67
CA LYS A 172 20.21 27.17 34.99
C LYS A 172 20.95 28.40 35.44
N LYS A 173 20.45 29.06 36.51
CA LYS A 173 21.19 30.07 37.23
C LYS A 173 22.46 29.42 37.76
N HIS A 174 23.60 29.93 37.32
CA HIS A 174 24.90 29.58 37.84
C HIS A 174 24.99 30.30 39.21
N ASN A 175 24.93 29.54 40.29
CA ASN A 175 25.29 30.04 41.61
C ASN A 175 26.83 30.06 41.68
N ASP A 176 27.41 31.21 41.65
CA ASP A 176 28.83 31.46 41.91
C ASP A 176 29.06 31.46 43.41
N PRO A 177 29.90 30.58 44.00
CA PRO A 177 30.24 30.57 45.41
C PRO A 177 31.65 31.16 45.62
N HIS A 178 31.84 32.47 45.45
CA HIS A 178 33.05 33.09 45.93
C HIS A 178 32.83 34.57 46.19
N THR A 179 32.54 34.91 47.47
CA THR A 179 33.04 36.13 48.12
C THR A 179 32.90 35.96 49.65
N GLN A 180 33.86 35.31 50.26
CA GLN A 180 34.18 35.55 51.68
C GLN A 180 35.51 36.28 51.66
N HIS A 181 35.47 37.56 52.00
CA HIS A 181 36.62 38.36 52.37
C HIS A 181 36.70 38.39 53.89
N ASP A 182 37.66 37.64 54.40
CA ASP A 182 38.10 37.76 55.82
C ASP A 182 38.78 39.06 55.99
N ARG A 183 38.29 39.88 56.95
CA ARG A 183 39.00 41.00 57.54
C ARG A 183 39.40 40.66 58.96
N GLU A 184 40.66 40.38 59.19
CA GLU A 184 41.24 40.35 60.52
C GLU A 184 41.34 41.76 61.08
N PRO A 185 41.15 41.98 62.40
CA PRO A 185 41.43 43.22 63.07
C PRO A 185 42.89 43.26 63.57
N ARG A 186 43.56 44.32 63.30
CA ARG A 186 44.85 44.68 63.94
C ARG A 186 44.60 45.42 65.25
N VAL A 187 45.34 44.98 66.29
CA VAL A 187 45.78 45.77 67.44
C VAL A 187 47.21 45.99 67.29
#